data_7648ac8f009e686a90e1739c7ef953a3
#
_entry.id   7648ac8f009e686a90e1739c7ef953a3
#
_cell.length_a   1.000
_cell.length_b   1.000
_cell.length_c   1.000
_cell.angle_alpha   90.00
_cell.angle_beta   90.00
_cell.angle_gamma   90.00
#
_symmetry.space_group_name_H-M   'P 1'
#
loop_
_entity.id
_entity.type
_entity.pdbx_description
1 polymer ?
#
loop_
_entity_poly.entity_id
_entity_poly.type
_entity_poly.pdbx_seq_one_letter_code
_entity_poly.pdbx_strand_id
1 'polypeptide(L)'
;MKGMAKLASPRWLTDEQQQVWRTYLLGSALLQERIDADLRPFGIDRAEYEILVVLSESEDRRLRMAELADAVHQSRSRLTHTVSRMEKADLVQRQNCPTDRRGVWAELTSQGLELIQAAAPSHVETVRRHFVEVMSDEEYAALGRVFSAVVVVAADGDR
;
A
#
# COMPACT_ATOMS: atom_id res chain seq x y z
N MET A 1 -40.51 15.74 25.42
CA MET A 1 -39.52 16.61 24.73
C MET A 1 -38.13 15.99 24.93
N LYS A 2 -37.62 15.25 23.91
CA LYS A 2 -36.26 14.67 23.93
C LYS A 2 -35.25 15.80 23.62
N GLY A 3 -34.35 16.07 24.55
CA GLY A 3 -33.28 17.05 24.39
C GLY A 3 -32.40 16.70 23.20
N MET A 4 -32.37 17.56 22.19
CA MET A 4 -31.36 17.54 21.13
C MET A 4 -30.02 17.77 21.77
N ALA A 5 -29.17 16.73 21.79
CA ALA A 5 -27.78 16.90 22.16
C ALA A 5 -27.15 17.97 21.23
N LYS A 6 -26.70 19.06 21.83
CA LYS A 6 -26.01 20.15 21.15
C LYS A 6 -24.74 19.57 20.54
N LEU A 7 -24.75 19.27 19.22
CA LEU A 7 -23.54 18.87 18.49
C LEU A 7 -22.48 19.94 18.74
N ALA A 8 -21.36 19.56 19.32
CA ALA A 8 -20.24 20.47 19.51
C ALA A 8 -19.84 21.03 18.13
N SER A 9 -19.60 22.35 18.07
CA SER A 9 -19.17 23.00 16.83
C SER A 9 -17.91 22.30 16.33
N PRO A 10 -17.81 22.00 15.03
CA PRO A 10 -16.64 21.31 14.47
C PRO A 10 -15.38 22.15 14.75
N ARG A 11 -14.32 21.49 15.18
CA ARG A 11 -13.01 22.10 15.38
C ARG A 11 -12.31 22.21 14.03
N TRP A 12 -12.45 23.35 13.38
CA TRP A 12 -11.83 23.60 12.07
C TRP A 12 -10.30 23.66 12.17
N LEU A 13 -9.63 23.29 11.07
CA LEU A 13 -8.20 23.47 10.92
C LEU A 13 -7.86 24.97 10.83
N THR A 14 -6.71 25.37 11.36
CA THR A 14 -6.14 26.69 11.09
C THR A 14 -5.71 26.79 9.62
N ASP A 15 -5.47 28.02 9.14
CA ASP A 15 -4.99 28.25 7.77
C ASP A 15 -3.66 27.53 7.51
N GLU A 16 -2.74 27.56 8.47
CA GLU A 16 -1.46 26.84 8.38
C GLU A 16 -1.67 25.32 8.30
N GLN A 17 -2.53 24.74 9.17
CA GLN A 17 -2.86 23.32 9.13
C GLN A 17 -3.50 22.92 7.80
N GLN A 18 -4.40 23.76 7.26
CA GLN A 18 -5.01 23.53 5.95
C GLN A 18 -3.96 23.57 4.83
N GLN A 19 -3.04 24.50 4.89
CA GLN A 19 -1.98 24.62 3.88
C GLN A 19 -1.10 23.37 3.87
N VAL A 20 -0.63 22.92 5.04
CA VAL A 20 0.17 21.70 5.18
C VAL A 20 -0.60 20.47 4.67
N TRP A 21 -1.87 20.34 5.06
CA TRP A 21 -2.74 19.24 4.60
C TRP A 21 -2.90 19.18 3.09
N ARG A 22 -3.16 20.34 2.45
CA ARG A 22 -3.30 20.42 0.99
C ARG A 22 -1.98 20.11 0.27
N THR A 23 -0.85 20.59 0.79
CA THR A 23 0.48 20.31 0.24
C THR A 23 0.79 18.81 0.34
N TYR A 24 0.48 18.17 1.47
CA TYR A 24 0.59 16.72 1.63
C TYR A 24 -0.23 15.95 0.59
N LEU A 25 -1.50 16.31 0.42
CA LEU A 25 -2.38 15.64 -0.55
C LEU A 25 -1.84 15.77 -1.98
N LEU A 26 -1.43 16.98 -2.38
CA LEU A 26 -0.87 17.21 -3.71
C LEU A 26 0.46 16.46 -3.91
N GLY A 27 1.39 16.58 -2.96
CA GLY A 27 2.69 15.92 -3.02
C GLY A 27 2.57 14.41 -3.09
N SER A 28 1.66 13.82 -2.28
CA SER A 28 1.37 12.39 -2.31
C SER A 28 0.79 11.94 -3.66
N ALA A 29 -0.13 12.71 -4.24
CA ALA A 29 -0.71 12.38 -5.55
C ALA A 29 0.35 12.40 -6.66
N LEU A 30 1.17 13.44 -6.71
CA LEU A 30 2.24 13.56 -7.71
C LEU A 30 3.31 12.46 -7.58
N LEU A 31 3.68 12.11 -6.34
CA LEU A 31 4.59 10.98 -6.11
C LEU A 31 4.00 9.66 -6.61
N GLN A 32 2.72 9.41 -6.33
CA GLN A 32 2.02 8.22 -6.80
C GLN A 32 1.97 8.16 -8.34
N GLU A 33 1.71 9.28 -9.03
CA GLU A 33 1.74 9.36 -10.48
C GLU A 33 3.12 8.99 -11.06
N ARG A 34 4.21 9.42 -10.39
CA ARG A 34 5.57 9.04 -10.80
C ARG A 34 5.84 7.56 -10.65
N ILE A 35 5.45 6.98 -9.52
CA ILE A 35 5.58 5.53 -9.29
C ILE A 35 4.76 4.73 -10.31
N ASP A 36 3.53 5.13 -10.58
CA ASP A 36 2.68 4.46 -11.58
C ASP A 36 3.28 4.58 -13.00
N ALA A 37 3.90 5.71 -13.34
CA ALA A 37 4.58 5.90 -14.62
C ALA A 37 5.78 4.95 -14.78
N ASP A 38 6.53 4.71 -13.71
CA ASP A 38 7.67 3.80 -13.69
C ASP A 38 7.27 2.32 -13.83
N LEU A 39 6.13 1.93 -13.25
CA LEU A 39 5.63 0.56 -13.29
C LEU A 39 4.93 0.22 -14.60
N ARG A 40 4.44 1.23 -15.33
CA ARG A 40 3.71 1.04 -16.60
C ARG A 40 4.47 0.24 -17.66
N PRO A 41 5.79 0.42 -17.88
CA PRO A 41 6.54 -0.40 -18.85
C PRO A 41 6.56 -1.89 -18.51
N PHE A 42 6.37 -2.24 -17.24
CA PHE A 42 6.30 -3.62 -16.75
C PHE A 42 4.88 -4.22 -16.81
N GLY A 43 3.89 -3.42 -17.22
CA GLY A 43 2.49 -3.87 -17.36
C GLY A 43 1.75 -4.06 -16.03
N ILE A 44 2.25 -3.52 -14.94
CA ILE A 44 1.65 -3.61 -13.59
C ILE A 44 1.35 -2.22 -13.03
N ASP A 45 0.37 -2.18 -12.13
CA ASP A 45 0.08 -1.02 -11.30
C ASP A 45 0.77 -1.13 -9.92
N ARG A 46 0.71 -0.05 -9.13
CA ARG A 46 1.30 0.01 -7.79
C ARG A 46 0.72 -1.04 -6.84
N ALA A 47 -0.59 -1.32 -6.93
CA ALA A 47 -1.21 -2.31 -6.06
C ALA A 47 -0.72 -3.73 -6.37
N GLU A 48 -0.49 -4.04 -7.64
CA GLU A 48 0.10 -5.30 -8.09
C GLU A 48 1.57 -5.39 -7.68
N TYR A 49 2.33 -4.30 -7.82
CA TYR A 49 3.72 -4.24 -7.38
C TYR A 49 3.85 -4.51 -5.87
N GLU A 50 3.02 -3.87 -5.04
CA GLU A 50 3.01 -4.07 -3.58
C GLU A 50 2.73 -5.53 -3.20
N ILE A 51 1.78 -6.19 -3.87
CA ILE A 51 1.50 -7.61 -3.69
C ILE A 51 2.72 -8.46 -4.04
N LEU A 52 3.39 -8.18 -5.16
CA LEU A 52 4.60 -8.90 -5.58
C LEU A 52 5.73 -8.72 -4.55
N VAL A 53 5.94 -7.51 -4.01
CA VAL A 53 6.93 -7.25 -2.96
C VAL A 53 6.63 -8.10 -1.73
N VAL A 54 5.41 -7.98 -1.18
CA VAL A 54 5.01 -8.70 0.04
C VAL A 54 5.15 -10.21 -0.12
N LEU A 55 4.75 -10.77 -1.26
CA LEU A 55 4.92 -12.19 -1.54
C LEU A 55 6.39 -12.58 -1.71
N SER A 56 7.21 -11.74 -2.35
CA SER A 56 8.64 -12.03 -2.55
C SER A 56 9.42 -12.09 -1.24
N GLU A 57 8.98 -11.35 -0.23
CA GLU A 57 9.59 -11.26 1.11
C GLU A 57 9.01 -12.28 2.10
N SER A 58 7.89 -12.92 1.76
CA SER A 58 7.25 -13.90 2.65
C SER A 58 7.91 -15.28 2.58
N GLU A 59 7.73 -16.09 3.63
CA GLU A 59 8.19 -17.46 3.69
C GLU A 59 7.57 -18.30 2.56
N ASP A 60 8.39 -19.07 1.87
CA ASP A 60 7.99 -19.84 0.68
C ASP A 60 7.31 -19.01 -0.42
N ARG A 61 7.46 -17.67 -0.39
CA ARG A 61 6.85 -16.72 -1.34
C ARG A 61 5.34 -16.86 -1.45
N ARG A 62 4.67 -17.13 -0.34
CA ARG A 62 3.22 -17.28 -0.28
C ARG A 62 2.65 -16.74 1.03
N LEU A 63 1.42 -16.24 0.95
CA LEU A 63 0.63 -15.81 2.11
C LEU A 63 -0.82 -16.26 1.95
N ARG A 64 -1.52 -16.42 3.07
CA ARG A 64 -2.98 -16.57 3.01
C ARG A 64 -3.61 -15.29 2.45
N MET A 65 -4.65 -15.43 1.62
CA MET A 65 -5.34 -14.28 1.03
C MET A 65 -5.79 -13.25 2.07
N ALA A 66 -6.17 -13.69 3.28
CA ALA A 66 -6.54 -12.77 4.36
C ALA A 66 -5.33 -12.00 4.90
N GLU A 67 -4.21 -12.68 5.15
CA GLU A 67 -2.96 -12.07 5.62
C GLU A 67 -2.37 -11.10 4.58
N LEU A 68 -2.45 -11.48 3.30
CA LEU A 68 -2.03 -10.61 2.20
C LEU A 68 -2.89 -9.34 2.12
N ALA A 69 -4.22 -9.45 2.31
CA ALA A 69 -5.11 -8.29 2.32
C ALA A 69 -4.75 -7.30 3.44
N ASP A 70 -4.47 -7.84 4.63
CA ASP A 70 -4.05 -7.04 5.78
C ASP A 70 -2.68 -6.40 5.54
N ALA A 71 -1.71 -7.15 4.98
CA ALA A 71 -0.36 -6.66 4.70
C ALA A 71 -0.32 -5.51 3.67
N VAL A 72 -1.17 -5.58 2.62
CA VAL A 72 -1.25 -4.53 1.58
C VAL A 72 -2.38 -3.52 1.81
N HIS A 73 -2.98 -3.51 3.01
CA HIS A 73 -4.07 -2.60 3.39
C HIS A 73 -5.21 -2.50 2.35
N GLN A 74 -5.60 -3.65 1.78
CA GLN A 74 -6.71 -3.75 0.85
C GLN A 74 -7.90 -4.49 1.46
N SER A 75 -9.11 -4.13 1.06
CA SER A 75 -10.28 -4.95 1.37
C SER A 75 -10.14 -6.32 0.70
N ARG A 76 -10.67 -7.38 1.32
CA ARG A 76 -10.63 -8.75 0.76
C ARG A 76 -11.21 -8.83 -0.65
N SER A 77 -12.27 -8.07 -0.92
CA SER A 77 -12.89 -8.01 -2.25
C SER A 77 -11.95 -7.40 -3.28
N ARG A 78 -11.31 -6.25 -2.96
CA ARG A 78 -10.35 -5.58 -3.85
C ARG A 78 -9.15 -6.47 -4.12
N LEU A 79 -8.56 -7.08 -3.08
CA LEU A 79 -7.44 -8.01 -3.23
C LEU A 79 -7.82 -9.19 -4.15
N THR A 80 -9.01 -9.80 -3.96
CA THR A 80 -9.47 -10.90 -4.80
C THR A 80 -9.52 -10.51 -6.29
N HIS A 81 -10.00 -9.31 -6.60
CA HIS A 81 -10.00 -8.81 -7.98
C HIS A 81 -8.59 -8.57 -8.53
N THR A 82 -7.70 -7.96 -7.73
CA THR A 82 -6.32 -7.71 -8.14
C THR A 82 -5.58 -9.03 -8.37
N VAL A 83 -5.63 -9.96 -7.43
CA VAL A 83 -5.00 -11.29 -7.57
C VAL A 83 -5.56 -12.04 -8.77
N SER A 84 -6.86 -11.95 -9.07
CA SER A 84 -7.43 -12.59 -10.27
C SER A 84 -6.89 -12.02 -11.59
N ARG A 85 -6.53 -10.74 -11.64
CA ARG A 85 -5.82 -10.16 -12.81
C ARG A 85 -4.40 -10.68 -12.89
N MET A 86 -3.70 -10.71 -11.75
CA MET A 86 -2.32 -11.20 -11.65
C MET A 86 -2.19 -12.68 -12.01
N GLU A 87 -3.18 -13.51 -11.68
CA GLU A 87 -3.24 -14.91 -12.12
C GLU A 87 -3.34 -15.04 -13.65
N LYS A 88 -4.17 -14.20 -14.30
CA LYS A 88 -4.28 -14.18 -15.77
C LYS A 88 -2.98 -13.77 -16.45
N ALA A 89 -2.15 -13.00 -15.76
CA ALA A 89 -0.83 -12.59 -16.21
C ALA A 89 0.29 -13.55 -15.75
N ASP A 90 -0.05 -14.67 -15.12
CA ASP A 90 0.88 -15.68 -14.58
C ASP A 90 1.91 -15.12 -13.57
N LEU A 91 1.54 -14.07 -12.83
CA LEU A 91 2.41 -13.46 -11.83
C LEU A 91 2.24 -14.07 -10.44
N VAL A 92 1.03 -14.51 -10.14
CA VAL A 92 0.62 -15.13 -8.87
C VAL A 92 -0.30 -16.30 -9.18
N GLN A 93 -0.30 -17.31 -8.34
CA GLN A 93 -1.27 -18.42 -8.39
C GLN A 93 -1.99 -18.57 -7.06
N ARG A 94 -3.26 -18.97 -7.09
CA ARG A 94 -4.01 -19.35 -5.90
C ARG A 94 -3.98 -20.85 -5.69
N GLN A 95 -3.75 -21.27 -4.45
CA GLN A 95 -3.76 -22.68 -4.06
C GLN A 95 -4.64 -22.87 -2.82
N ASN A 96 -5.40 -23.97 -2.81
CA ASN A 96 -6.15 -24.34 -1.62
C ASN A 96 -5.19 -24.82 -0.52
N CYS A 97 -5.44 -24.38 0.72
CA CYS A 97 -4.66 -24.86 1.84
C CYS A 97 -4.94 -26.36 2.10
N PRO A 98 -3.92 -27.23 2.14
CA PRO A 98 -4.13 -28.66 2.35
C PRO A 98 -4.73 -28.99 3.73
N THR A 99 -4.45 -28.16 4.73
CA THR A 99 -4.85 -28.35 6.14
C THR A 99 -6.11 -27.58 6.53
N ASP A 100 -6.59 -26.65 5.67
CA ASP A 100 -7.75 -25.81 5.94
C ASP A 100 -8.53 -25.57 4.65
N ARG A 101 -9.65 -26.27 4.50
CA ARG A 101 -10.53 -26.19 3.30
C ARG A 101 -11.07 -24.79 3.02
N ARG A 102 -11.01 -23.85 3.97
CA ARG A 102 -11.43 -22.45 3.81
C ARG A 102 -10.28 -21.52 3.51
N GLY A 103 -9.04 -22.00 3.66
CA GLY A 103 -7.82 -21.22 3.42
C GLY A 103 -7.42 -21.28 1.95
N VAL A 104 -7.17 -20.10 1.36
CA VAL A 104 -6.58 -19.96 0.03
C VAL A 104 -5.27 -19.21 0.19
N TRP A 105 -4.20 -19.78 -0.39
CA TRP A 105 -2.90 -19.15 -0.50
C TRP A 105 -2.81 -18.36 -1.81
N ALA A 106 -2.16 -17.20 -1.77
CA ALA A 106 -1.56 -16.56 -2.93
C ALA A 106 -0.07 -16.87 -2.93
N GLU A 107 0.45 -17.38 -4.01
CA GLU A 107 1.85 -17.76 -4.18
C GLU A 107 2.45 -17.04 -5.39
N LEU A 108 3.66 -16.51 -5.22
CA LEU A 108 4.40 -15.85 -6.28
C LEU A 108 4.92 -16.90 -7.27
N THR A 109 4.67 -16.69 -8.54
CA THR A 109 5.23 -17.52 -9.60
C THR A 109 6.68 -17.15 -9.91
N SER A 110 7.39 -17.98 -10.69
CA SER A 110 8.71 -17.63 -11.21
C SER A 110 8.66 -16.38 -12.09
N GLN A 111 7.62 -16.23 -12.91
CA GLN A 111 7.41 -15.06 -13.76
C GLN A 111 7.15 -13.80 -12.92
N GLY A 112 6.35 -13.90 -11.85
CA GLY A 112 6.14 -12.81 -10.91
C GLY A 112 7.44 -12.39 -10.20
N LEU A 113 8.28 -13.35 -9.84
CA LEU A 113 9.60 -13.06 -9.24
C LEU A 113 10.53 -12.35 -10.23
N GLU A 114 10.62 -12.82 -11.47
CA GLU A 114 11.42 -12.18 -12.51
C GLU A 114 10.94 -10.75 -12.78
N LEU A 115 9.63 -10.54 -12.85
CA LEU A 115 9.04 -9.22 -13.07
C LEU A 115 9.40 -8.24 -11.95
N ILE A 116 9.24 -8.63 -10.67
CA ILE A 116 9.57 -7.73 -9.56
C ILE A 116 11.06 -7.42 -9.50
N GLN A 117 11.92 -8.41 -9.78
CA GLN A 117 13.37 -8.18 -9.85
C GLN A 117 13.77 -7.21 -10.97
N ALA A 118 13.06 -7.23 -12.08
CA ALA A 118 13.27 -6.30 -13.20
C ALA A 118 12.73 -4.89 -12.89
N ALA A 119 11.58 -4.78 -12.21
CA ALA A 119 10.93 -3.50 -11.91
C ALA A 119 11.55 -2.78 -10.69
N ALA A 120 12.05 -3.52 -9.71
CA ALA A 120 12.53 -2.96 -8.44
C ALA A 120 13.61 -1.88 -8.60
N PRO A 121 14.64 -2.00 -9.45
CA PRO A 121 15.67 -0.96 -9.59
C PRO A 121 15.10 0.40 -10.01
N SER A 122 14.19 0.43 -11.00
CA SER A 122 13.55 1.66 -11.47
C SER A 122 12.65 2.26 -10.39
N HIS A 123 11.85 1.43 -9.73
CA HIS A 123 10.99 1.85 -8.63
C HIS A 123 11.79 2.47 -7.47
N VAL A 124 12.86 1.79 -7.03
CA VAL A 124 13.71 2.28 -5.94
C VAL A 124 14.36 3.61 -6.31
N GLU A 125 14.85 3.77 -7.54
CA GLU A 125 15.44 5.03 -8.01
C GLU A 125 14.41 6.18 -8.00
N THR A 126 13.17 5.93 -8.41
CA THR A 126 12.10 6.91 -8.35
C THR A 126 11.75 7.30 -6.92
N VAL A 127 11.64 6.34 -5.99
CA VAL A 127 11.41 6.61 -4.58
C VAL A 127 12.59 7.41 -3.99
N ARG A 128 13.82 7.03 -4.29
CA ARG A 128 14.99 7.78 -3.81
C ARG A 128 14.95 9.23 -4.26
N ARG A 129 14.85 9.46 -5.56
CA ARG A 129 14.93 10.80 -6.17
C ARG A 129 13.79 11.72 -5.76
N HIS A 130 12.54 11.20 -5.71
CA HIS A 130 11.36 12.03 -5.53
C HIS A 130 10.82 12.05 -4.09
N PHE A 131 11.37 11.22 -3.21
CA PHE A 131 10.91 11.13 -1.82
C PHE A 131 12.06 11.17 -0.81
N VAL A 132 13.06 10.30 -0.93
CA VAL A 132 14.13 10.22 0.07
C VAL A 132 15.08 11.41 -0.03
N GLU A 133 15.61 11.70 -1.21
CA GLU A 133 16.67 12.69 -1.44
C GLU A 133 16.18 14.16 -1.43
N VAL A 134 14.86 14.40 -1.34
CA VAL A 134 14.31 15.75 -1.17
C VAL A 134 14.31 16.21 0.30
N MET A 135 14.70 15.34 1.22
CA MET A 135 14.76 15.57 2.67
C MET A 135 16.17 15.37 3.20
N SER A 136 16.52 16.11 4.23
CA SER A 136 17.68 15.76 5.09
C SER A 136 17.40 14.50 5.90
N ASP A 137 18.43 13.87 6.43
CA ASP A 137 18.29 12.67 7.29
C ASP A 137 17.40 12.95 8.51
N GLU A 138 17.46 14.15 9.08
CA GLU A 138 16.66 14.56 10.23
C GLU A 138 15.18 14.69 9.84
N GLU A 139 14.87 15.31 8.70
CA GLU A 139 13.49 15.44 8.18
C GLU A 139 12.90 14.08 7.83
N TYR A 140 13.67 13.20 7.19
CA TYR A 140 13.25 11.85 6.87
C TYR A 140 12.92 11.04 8.14
N ALA A 141 13.78 11.10 9.15
CA ALA A 141 13.52 10.46 10.43
C ALA A 141 12.30 11.06 11.16
N ALA A 142 12.10 12.38 11.08
CA ALA A 142 10.93 13.05 11.64
C ALA A 142 9.64 12.61 10.94
N LEU A 143 9.65 12.52 9.60
CA LEU A 143 8.54 12.03 8.81
C LEU A 143 8.17 10.59 9.21
N GLY A 144 9.16 9.71 9.38
CA GLY A 144 8.95 8.33 9.85
C GLY A 144 8.23 8.28 11.19
N ARG A 145 8.64 9.10 12.17
CA ARG A 145 7.97 9.19 13.48
C ARG A 145 6.53 9.69 13.35
N VAL A 146 6.29 10.72 12.54
CA VAL A 146 4.94 11.28 12.33
C VAL A 146 4.02 10.24 11.71
N PHE A 147 4.45 9.58 10.63
CA PHE A 147 3.63 8.57 9.96
C PHE A 147 3.39 7.33 10.83
N SER A 148 4.35 6.92 11.66
CA SER A 148 4.11 5.86 12.64
C SER A 148 2.96 6.21 13.60
N ALA A 149 2.90 7.45 14.07
CA ALA A 149 1.79 7.90 14.91
C ALA A 149 0.45 7.97 14.14
N VAL A 150 0.47 8.43 12.87
CA VAL A 150 -0.72 8.46 12.01
C VAL A 150 -1.28 7.05 11.80
N VAL A 151 -0.41 6.07 11.52
CA VAL A 151 -0.82 4.66 11.33
C VAL A 151 -1.51 4.12 12.58
N VAL A 152 -0.96 4.36 13.78
CA VAL A 152 -1.57 3.90 15.03
C VAL A 152 -2.97 4.51 15.22
N VAL A 153 -3.09 5.84 15.07
CA VAL A 153 -4.38 6.53 15.25
C VAL A 153 -5.42 6.12 14.20
N ALA A 154 -4.99 5.94 12.94
CA ALA A 154 -5.89 5.53 11.87
C ALA A 154 -6.37 4.08 12.04
N ALA A 155 -5.52 3.18 12.52
CA ALA A 155 -5.89 1.79 12.80
C ALA A 155 -6.86 1.63 13.99
N ASP A 156 -6.77 2.51 15.00
CA ASP A 156 -7.67 2.48 16.18
C ASP A 156 -9.07 3.05 15.88
N GLY A 157 -9.22 3.83 14.82
CA GLY A 157 -10.51 4.44 14.43
C GLY A 157 -11.52 3.47 13.77
N ASP A 158 -11.10 2.27 13.41
CA ASP A 158 -11.91 1.24 12.76
C ASP A 158 -12.47 0.17 13.76
N ARG A 159 -12.37 0.41 15.08
CA ARG A 159 -12.93 -0.48 16.13
C ARG A 159 -14.19 0.07 16.76
#